data_b853ab27727834efc5d483ab3d22c038
#
_entry.id   b853ab27727834efc5d483ab3d22c038
#
_cell.length_a   1.000
_cell.length_b   1.000
_cell.length_c   1.000
_cell.angle_alpha   90.00
_cell.angle_beta   90.00
_cell.angle_gamma   90.00
#
_symmetry.space_group_name_H-M   'P 1'
#
loop_
_entity.id
_entity.type
_entity.pdbx_description
1 polymer ?
#
loop_
_entity_poly.entity_id
_entity_poly.type
_entity_poly.pdbx_seq_one_letter_code
_entity_poly.pdbx_strand_id
1 'polypeptide(L)'
;MGYFYPPQRIKRALVKADSNEQALLKGLANNDSRAIETIYKDNFNTIQAFILNNNGSYDDARDIFQEAMIALYEKAQSESFVLTCQIKTYVYSICRRLWLKRLQQLGKYTNQVDSLEETIPVEEDLDNHEKRNAAFAIMDRAMNSLGEPCKSLLEGYYLKKLGMQELADEFGYTNADNAKNQKYKCLMRLKKLFFAQYNIGE
;
A
#
# COMPACT_ATOMS: atom_id res chain seq x y z
N MET A 1 38.92 -18.66 -20.25
CA MET A 1 38.93 -17.19 -20.31
C MET A 1 37.51 -16.71 -20.06
N GLY A 2 37.17 -16.45 -18.80
CA GLY A 2 35.84 -15.97 -18.38
C GLY A 2 35.88 -14.45 -18.30
N TYR A 3 35.05 -13.79 -19.10
CA TYR A 3 34.87 -12.35 -19.03
C TYR A 3 34.05 -12.01 -17.79
N PHE A 4 34.71 -11.45 -16.81
CA PHE A 4 34.09 -10.84 -15.61
C PHE A 4 33.55 -9.46 -16.07
N TYR A 5 32.20 -9.37 -16.24
CA TYR A 5 31.55 -8.09 -16.38
C TYR A 5 31.39 -7.50 -14.96
N PRO A 6 31.96 -6.31 -14.67
CA PRO A 6 31.68 -5.64 -13.41
C PRO A 6 30.22 -5.17 -13.42
N PRO A 7 29.50 -5.25 -12.27
CA PRO A 7 28.14 -4.74 -12.19
C PRO A 7 28.14 -3.26 -12.52
N GLN A 8 27.39 -2.87 -13.54
CA GLN A 8 27.17 -1.47 -13.87
C GLN A 8 26.50 -0.81 -12.65
N ARG A 9 27.25 0.01 -11.93
CA ARG A 9 26.70 0.98 -10.99
C ARG A 9 25.76 1.88 -11.78
N ILE A 10 24.46 1.61 -11.68
CA ILE A 10 23.42 2.56 -12.07
C ILE A 10 23.72 3.82 -11.26
N LYS A 11 24.15 4.88 -11.94
CA LYS A 11 24.31 6.20 -11.34
C LYS A 11 22.90 6.63 -10.92
N ARG A 12 22.53 6.37 -9.66
CA ARG A 12 21.36 6.96 -9.03
C ARG A 12 21.49 8.47 -9.23
N ALA A 13 20.61 9.06 -10.02
CA ALA A 13 20.41 10.49 -9.98
C ALA A 13 20.05 10.80 -8.51
N LEU A 14 20.91 11.55 -7.84
CA LEU A 14 20.64 12.07 -6.49
C LEU A 14 19.45 13.03 -6.66
N VAL A 15 18.25 12.54 -6.44
CA VAL A 15 17.09 13.40 -6.26
C VAL A 15 17.33 14.10 -4.93
N LYS A 16 17.83 15.35 -5.00
CA LYS A 16 17.90 16.20 -3.79
C LYS A 16 16.47 16.33 -3.27
N ALA A 17 16.32 16.10 -1.98
CA ALA A 17 15.05 16.39 -1.29
C ALA A 17 14.59 17.80 -1.66
N ASP A 18 13.34 17.92 -2.08
CA ASP A 18 12.73 19.21 -2.46
C ASP A 18 12.82 20.20 -1.29
N SER A 19 12.80 21.48 -1.60
CA SER A 19 12.86 22.55 -0.58
C SER A 19 11.78 22.40 0.51
N ASN A 20 10.62 21.87 0.15
CA ASN A 20 9.53 21.58 1.08
C ASN A 20 9.87 20.42 2.03
N GLU A 21 10.49 19.35 1.52
CA GLU A 21 10.91 18.20 2.36
C GLU A 21 12.02 18.61 3.35
N GLN A 22 12.93 19.45 2.93
CA GLN A 22 13.97 20.00 3.83
C GLN A 22 13.35 20.89 4.93
N ALA A 23 12.30 21.66 4.61
CA ALA A 23 11.56 22.43 5.59
C ALA A 23 10.82 21.54 6.60
N LEU A 24 10.20 20.45 6.13
CA LEU A 24 9.53 19.47 6.98
C LEU A 24 10.53 18.76 7.91
N LEU A 25 11.72 18.39 7.43
CA LEU A 25 12.77 17.77 8.26
C LEU A 25 13.29 18.74 9.33
N LYS A 26 13.50 20.01 8.98
CA LYS A 26 13.87 21.05 9.96
C LYS A 26 12.77 21.25 11.00
N GLY A 27 11.52 21.29 10.56
CA GLY A 27 10.37 21.37 11.46
C GLY A 27 10.33 20.19 12.42
N LEU A 28 10.50 18.97 11.90
CA LEU A 28 10.59 17.75 12.71
C LEU A 28 11.71 17.84 13.76
N ALA A 29 12.92 18.23 13.36
CA ALA A 29 14.06 18.39 14.25
C ALA A 29 13.81 19.41 15.39
N ASN A 30 13.00 20.43 15.11
CA ASN A 30 12.63 21.47 16.06
C ASN A 30 11.33 21.19 16.83
N ASN A 31 10.78 19.97 16.75
CA ASN A 31 9.49 19.57 17.36
C ASN A 31 8.30 20.42 16.89
N ASP A 32 8.31 20.92 15.66
CA ASP A 32 7.16 21.62 15.09
C ASP A 32 6.02 20.63 14.85
N SER A 33 4.92 20.83 15.60
CA SER A 33 3.75 19.96 15.54
C SER A 33 3.12 19.91 14.14
N ARG A 34 3.19 20.98 13.35
CA ARG A 34 2.64 21.03 12.00
C ARG A 34 3.46 20.16 11.04
N ALA A 35 4.80 20.22 11.16
CA ALA A 35 5.68 19.38 10.35
C ALA A 35 5.48 17.89 10.68
N ILE A 36 5.39 17.56 11.98
CA ILE A 36 5.13 16.20 12.44
C ILE A 36 3.79 15.69 11.91
N GLU A 37 2.73 16.48 12.05
CA GLU A 37 1.39 16.12 11.57
C GLU A 37 1.34 15.92 10.04
N THR A 38 2.03 16.78 9.29
CA THR A 38 2.11 16.67 7.83
C THR A 38 2.81 15.38 7.43
N ILE A 39 4.00 15.10 8.00
CA ILE A 39 4.73 13.85 7.73
C ILE A 39 3.88 12.64 8.09
N TYR A 40 3.15 12.69 9.22
CA TYR A 40 2.26 11.61 9.64
C TYR A 40 1.14 11.38 8.63
N LYS A 41 0.39 12.41 8.27
CA LYS A 41 -0.77 12.32 7.35
C LYS A 41 -0.38 11.83 5.96
N ASP A 42 0.76 12.31 5.47
CA ASP A 42 1.20 11.99 4.11
C ASP A 42 1.71 10.54 3.97
N ASN A 43 2.17 9.93 5.08
CA ASN A 43 2.86 8.64 4.99
C ASN A 43 2.13 7.49 5.68
N PHE A 44 1.34 7.72 6.74
CA PHE A 44 0.79 6.65 7.57
C PHE A 44 -0.12 5.69 6.80
N ASN A 45 -0.98 6.19 5.91
CA ASN A 45 -1.91 5.36 5.15
C ASN A 45 -1.19 4.34 4.26
N THR A 46 -0.08 4.73 3.64
CA THR A 46 0.75 3.83 2.82
C THR A 46 1.38 2.73 3.66
N ILE A 47 1.91 3.09 4.85
CA ILE A 47 2.51 2.12 5.77
C ILE A 47 1.45 1.19 6.36
N GLN A 48 0.31 1.71 6.75
CA GLN A 48 -0.81 0.91 7.24
C GLN A 48 -1.22 -0.15 6.21
N ALA A 49 -1.42 0.26 4.95
CA ALA A 49 -1.76 -0.66 3.89
C ALA A 49 -0.66 -1.72 3.65
N PHE A 50 0.61 -1.31 3.70
CA PHE A 50 1.74 -2.24 3.62
C PHE A 50 1.70 -3.30 4.72
N ILE A 51 1.55 -2.90 5.98
CA ILE A 51 1.54 -3.80 7.14
C ILE A 51 0.33 -4.76 7.07
N LEU A 52 -0.88 -4.24 6.80
CA LEU A 52 -2.10 -5.05 6.68
C LEU A 52 -2.00 -6.09 5.55
N ASN A 53 -1.45 -5.71 4.41
CA ASN A 53 -1.24 -6.61 3.27
C ASN A 53 -0.16 -7.69 3.53
N ASN A 54 0.65 -7.50 4.57
CA ASN A 54 1.71 -8.42 4.98
C ASN A 54 1.42 -9.09 6.33
N ASN A 55 0.14 -9.42 6.58
CA ASN A 55 -0.35 -10.16 7.75
C ASN A 55 -0.17 -9.45 9.10
N GLY A 56 -0.05 -8.12 9.11
CA GLY A 56 -0.06 -7.31 10.31
C GLY A 56 -1.45 -6.79 10.67
N SER A 57 -1.57 -6.19 11.85
CA SER A 57 -2.76 -5.50 12.35
C SER A 57 -2.61 -3.97 12.22
N TYR A 58 -3.71 -3.26 12.51
CA TYR A 58 -3.70 -1.80 12.60
C TYR A 58 -2.76 -1.31 13.72
N ASP A 59 -2.74 -2.00 14.86
CA ASP A 59 -1.86 -1.68 15.97
C ASP A 59 -0.40 -1.89 15.59
N ASP A 60 -0.07 -2.99 14.87
CA ASP A 60 1.27 -3.20 14.33
C ASP A 60 1.70 -2.05 13.40
N ALA A 61 0.80 -1.58 12.53
CA ALA A 61 1.11 -0.49 11.63
C ALA A 61 1.42 0.81 12.37
N ARG A 62 0.65 1.10 13.43
CA ARG A 62 0.86 2.27 14.28
C ARG A 62 2.18 2.21 15.02
N ASP A 63 2.50 1.07 15.62
CA ASP A 63 3.74 0.87 16.37
C ASP A 63 4.96 1.00 15.47
N ILE A 64 4.98 0.28 14.33
CA ILE A 64 6.07 0.33 13.35
C ILE A 64 6.25 1.75 12.80
N PHE A 65 5.16 2.46 12.53
CA PHE A 65 5.24 3.83 12.04
C PHE A 65 5.80 4.79 13.11
N GLN A 66 5.41 4.63 14.36
CA GLN A 66 5.96 5.43 15.47
C GLN A 66 7.47 5.19 15.63
N GLU A 67 7.93 3.94 15.59
CA GLU A 67 9.36 3.62 15.61
C GLU A 67 10.11 4.29 14.45
N ALA A 68 9.54 4.26 13.24
CA ALA A 68 10.13 4.91 12.08
C ALA A 68 10.17 6.44 12.21
N MET A 69 9.13 7.07 12.78
CA MET A 69 9.10 8.51 13.06
C MET A 69 10.16 8.91 14.10
N ILE A 70 10.37 8.12 15.15
CA ILE A 70 11.43 8.34 16.13
C ILE A 70 12.80 8.28 15.46
N ALA A 71 13.03 7.25 14.63
CA ALA A 71 14.29 7.09 13.90
C ALA A 71 14.55 8.26 12.93
N LEU A 72 13.51 8.76 12.24
CA LEU A 72 13.61 9.93 11.37
C LEU A 72 13.93 11.20 12.20
N TYR A 73 13.26 11.39 13.34
CA TYR A 73 13.49 12.51 14.25
C TYR A 73 14.95 12.55 14.75
N GLU A 74 15.46 11.43 15.26
CA GLU A 74 16.85 11.31 15.73
C GLU A 74 17.85 11.64 14.60
N LYS A 75 17.57 11.18 13.38
CA LYS A 75 18.38 11.51 12.22
C LYS A 75 18.29 12.97 11.84
N ALA A 76 17.09 13.56 11.87
CA ALA A 76 16.89 14.98 11.53
C ALA A 76 17.59 15.94 12.50
N GLN A 77 17.82 15.51 13.75
CA GLN A 77 18.61 16.29 14.73
C GLN A 77 20.11 16.27 14.46
N SER A 78 20.61 15.34 13.66
CA SER A 78 22.03 15.26 13.34
C SER A 78 22.38 16.23 12.22
N GLU A 79 23.28 17.16 12.47
CA GLU A 79 23.76 18.13 11.47
C GLU A 79 24.40 17.47 10.23
N SER A 80 24.93 16.24 10.41
CA SER A 80 25.55 15.48 9.32
C SER A 80 24.54 14.73 8.44
N PHE A 81 23.25 14.70 8.82
CA PHE A 81 22.24 13.93 8.09
C PHE A 81 21.76 14.72 6.86
N VAL A 82 21.98 14.15 5.70
CA VAL A 82 21.46 14.66 4.43
C VAL A 82 20.50 13.62 3.85
N LEU A 83 19.23 14.00 3.74
CA LEU A 83 18.26 13.15 3.09
C LEU A 83 18.51 13.14 1.56
N THR A 84 18.78 11.96 1.00
CA THR A 84 19.11 11.76 -0.43
C THR A 84 17.95 11.20 -1.25
N CYS A 85 16.78 11.03 -0.62
CA CYS A 85 15.53 10.58 -1.24
C CYS A 85 14.37 11.36 -0.61
N GLN A 86 13.14 11.11 -1.06
CA GLN A 86 11.96 11.68 -0.44
C GLN A 86 11.75 11.15 0.98
N ILE A 87 11.16 11.95 1.88
CA ILE A 87 10.79 11.53 3.26
C ILE A 87 9.96 10.25 3.21
N LYS A 88 9.01 10.18 2.30
CA LYS A 88 8.15 9.04 2.04
C LYS A 88 8.95 7.75 1.78
N THR A 89 9.90 7.79 0.85
CA THR A 89 10.78 6.66 0.53
C THR A 89 11.62 6.25 1.75
N TYR A 90 12.14 7.23 2.48
CA TYR A 90 12.95 6.99 3.67
C TYR A 90 12.13 6.30 4.79
N VAL A 91 10.97 6.86 5.14
CA VAL A 91 10.06 6.31 6.16
C VAL A 91 9.59 4.92 5.78
N TYR A 92 9.19 4.72 4.50
CA TYR A 92 8.78 3.41 4.02
C TYR A 92 9.90 2.37 4.16
N SER A 93 11.14 2.73 3.83
CA SER A 93 12.30 1.81 3.95
C SER A 93 12.54 1.37 5.39
N ILE A 94 12.39 2.29 6.37
CA ILE A 94 12.52 1.96 7.79
C ILE A 94 11.37 1.04 8.22
N CYS A 95 10.12 1.41 7.93
CA CYS A 95 8.95 0.62 8.28
C CYS A 95 9.02 -0.80 7.70
N ARG A 96 9.42 -0.93 6.44
CA ARG A 96 9.61 -2.22 5.78
C ARG A 96 10.63 -3.09 6.51
N ARG A 97 11.79 -2.53 6.86
CA ARG A 97 12.83 -3.25 7.60
C ARG A 97 12.36 -3.67 8.99
N LEU A 98 11.72 -2.78 9.73
CA LEU A 98 11.19 -3.07 11.06
C LEU A 98 10.13 -4.18 11.01
N TRP A 99 9.22 -4.12 10.03
CA TRP A 99 8.18 -5.11 9.86
C TRP A 99 8.73 -6.49 9.51
N LEU A 100 9.64 -6.58 8.54
CA LEU A 100 10.29 -7.83 8.17
C LEU A 100 11.02 -8.46 9.35
N LYS A 101 11.75 -7.66 10.14
CA LYS A 101 12.40 -8.11 11.37
C LYS A 101 11.38 -8.65 12.39
N ARG A 102 10.23 -7.99 12.55
CA ARG A 102 9.15 -8.43 13.45
C ARG A 102 8.53 -9.74 12.99
N LEU A 103 8.28 -9.91 11.69
CA LEU A 103 7.80 -11.16 11.10
C LEU A 103 8.77 -12.33 11.30
N GLN A 104 10.06 -12.08 11.18
CA GLN A 104 11.11 -13.06 11.44
C GLN A 104 11.11 -13.51 12.91
N GLN A 105 11.02 -12.57 13.85
CA GLN A 105 10.92 -12.87 15.28
C GLN A 105 9.66 -13.66 15.67
N LEU A 106 8.56 -13.44 14.97
CA LEU A 106 7.30 -14.17 15.18
C LEU A 106 7.30 -15.56 14.52
N GLY A 107 8.39 -16.00 13.89
CA GLY A 107 8.48 -17.27 13.18
C GLY A 107 7.55 -17.36 11.95
N LYS A 108 6.97 -16.25 11.52
CA LYS A 108 6.07 -16.17 10.35
C LYS A 108 6.84 -16.05 9.03
N TYR A 109 8.14 -15.88 9.09
CA TYR A 109 9.03 -15.78 7.93
C TYR A 109 10.25 -16.67 8.14
N THR A 110 10.51 -17.57 7.20
CA THR A 110 11.73 -18.38 7.16
C THR A 110 12.92 -17.57 6.63
N ASN A 111 14.12 -17.95 6.96
CA ASN A 111 15.45 -17.34 6.79
C ASN A 111 15.86 -16.71 5.42
N GLN A 112 14.91 -16.28 4.60
CA GLN A 112 15.17 -15.68 3.28
C GLN A 112 14.95 -14.14 3.25
N VAL A 113 14.82 -13.50 4.41
CA VAL A 113 14.52 -12.05 4.48
C VAL A 113 15.69 -11.22 3.94
N ASP A 114 16.93 -11.64 4.19
CA ASP A 114 18.12 -10.92 3.70
C ASP A 114 18.21 -10.91 2.16
N SER A 115 17.70 -11.97 1.49
CA SER A 115 17.67 -12.03 0.04
C SER A 115 16.53 -11.21 -0.59
N LEU A 116 15.45 -10.93 0.15
CA LEU A 116 14.34 -10.10 -0.31
C LEU A 116 14.62 -8.60 -0.15
N GLU A 117 15.44 -8.20 0.83
CA GLU A 117 15.87 -6.80 0.98
C GLU A 117 16.70 -6.31 -0.21
N GLU A 118 17.43 -7.21 -0.88
CA GLU A 118 18.27 -6.86 -2.04
C GLU A 118 17.54 -6.95 -3.39
N THR A 119 16.38 -7.62 -3.45
CA THR A 119 15.79 -8.04 -4.74
C THR A 119 14.83 -7.02 -5.34
N ILE A 120 14.15 -6.16 -4.54
CA ILE A 120 13.21 -5.16 -5.04
C ILE A 120 13.63 -3.77 -4.54
N PRO A 121 13.89 -2.80 -5.42
CA PRO A 121 14.12 -1.42 -5.02
C PRO A 121 12.96 -0.87 -4.20
N VAL A 122 13.26 -0.14 -3.11
CA VAL A 122 12.24 0.42 -2.21
C VAL A 122 11.26 1.33 -2.95
N GLU A 123 11.75 2.09 -3.92
CA GLU A 123 10.95 2.97 -4.76
C GLU A 123 9.93 2.18 -5.60
N GLU A 124 10.35 1.06 -6.20
CA GLU A 124 9.48 0.20 -7.01
C GLU A 124 8.43 -0.50 -6.14
N ASP A 125 8.81 -0.97 -4.96
CA ASP A 125 7.90 -1.59 -4.00
C ASP A 125 6.86 -0.58 -3.50
N LEU A 126 7.28 0.64 -3.18
CA LEU A 126 6.41 1.74 -2.78
C LEU A 126 5.43 2.12 -3.90
N ASP A 127 5.90 2.31 -5.13
CA ASP A 127 5.06 2.61 -6.29
C ASP A 127 4.03 1.52 -6.56
N ASN A 128 4.42 0.24 -6.43
CA ASN A 128 3.51 -0.89 -6.57
C ASN A 128 2.44 -0.91 -5.47
N HIS A 129 2.80 -0.56 -4.24
CA HIS A 129 1.84 -0.42 -3.14
C HIS A 129 0.86 0.73 -3.38
N GLU A 130 1.34 1.86 -3.84
CA GLU A 130 0.49 3.02 -4.12
C GLU A 130 -0.48 2.78 -5.26
N LYS A 131 -0.01 2.18 -6.36
CA LYS A 131 -0.87 1.78 -7.48
C LYS A 131 -1.96 0.81 -7.04
N ARG A 132 -1.61 -0.17 -6.19
CA ARG A 132 -2.60 -1.09 -5.62
C ARG A 132 -3.60 -0.37 -4.73
N ASN A 133 -3.15 0.49 -3.84
CA ASN A 133 -4.03 1.27 -2.95
C ASN A 133 -4.96 2.18 -3.74
N ALA A 134 -4.47 2.85 -4.78
CA ALA A 134 -5.28 3.64 -5.69
C ALA A 134 -6.33 2.78 -6.41
N ALA A 135 -5.95 1.60 -6.90
CA ALA A 135 -6.87 0.67 -7.53
C ALA A 135 -7.95 0.16 -6.57
N PHE A 136 -7.60 -0.13 -5.29
CA PHE A 136 -8.58 -0.49 -4.27
C PHE A 136 -9.55 0.65 -3.96
N ALA A 137 -9.07 1.89 -3.85
CA ALA A 137 -9.93 3.05 -3.64
C ALA A 137 -10.89 3.28 -4.82
N ILE A 138 -10.45 3.04 -6.06
CA ILE A 138 -11.28 3.09 -7.25
C ILE A 138 -12.32 1.96 -7.21
N MET A 139 -11.93 0.74 -6.82
CA MET A 139 -12.84 -0.40 -6.70
C MET A 139 -13.93 -0.14 -5.67
N ASP A 140 -13.59 0.40 -4.50
CA ASP A 140 -14.54 0.75 -3.45
C ASP A 140 -15.56 1.79 -3.95
N ARG A 141 -15.09 2.85 -4.61
CA ARG A 141 -15.99 3.85 -5.23
C ARG A 141 -16.87 3.24 -6.31
N ALA A 142 -16.33 2.37 -7.16
CA ALA A 142 -17.09 1.70 -8.21
C ALA A 142 -18.14 0.77 -7.62
N MET A 143 -17.84 0.02 -6.56
CA MET A 143 -18.80 -0.83 -5.83
C MET A 143 -19.92 0.01 -5.20
N ASN A 144 -19.58 1.13 -4.56
CA ASN A 144 -20.58 2.03 -3.98
C ASN A 144 -21.47 2.70 -5.05
N SER A 145 -20.93 2.97 -6.23
CA SER A 145 -21.68 3.53 -7.37
C SER A 145 -22.50 2.50 -8.13
N LEU A 146 -22.28 1.21 -7.90
CA LEU A 146 -22.96 0.13 -8.61
C LEU A 146 -24.46 0.09 -8.28
N GLY A 147 -24.80 0.39 -7.02
CA GLY A 147 -26.16 0.35 -6.49
C GLY A 147 -26.69 -1.06 -6.24
N GLU A 148 -27.82 -1.13 -5.55
CA GLU A 148 -28.52 -2.38 -5.29
C GLU A 148 -29.39 -2.81 -6.48
N PRO A 149 -29.63 -4.13 -6.67
CA PRO A 149 -29.10 -5.25 -5.88
C PRO A 149 -27.71 -5.73 -6.31
N CYS A 150 -27.07 -5.07 -7.26
CA CYS A 150 -25.80 -5.54 -7.83
C CYS A 150 -24.66 -5.57 -6.80
N LYS A 151 -24.59 -4.58 -5.92
CA LYS A 151 -23.56 -4.52 -4.86
C LYS A 151 -23.68 -5.73 -3.95
N SER A 152 -24.83 -5.92 -3.33
CA SER A 152 -25.09 -7.04 -2.41
C SER A 152 -24.94 -8.40 -3.08
N LEU A 153 -25.35 -8.55 -4.34
CA LEU A 153 -25.18 -9.79 -5.10
C LEU A 153 -23.70 -10.15 -5.32
N LEU A 154 -22.88 -9.16 -5.66
CA LEU A 154 -21.43 -9.39 -5.84
C LEU A 154 -20.73 -9.62 -4.49
N GLU A 155 -21.09 -8.90 -3.44
CA GLU A 155 -20.57 -9.13 -2.09
C GLU A 155 -20.94 -10.52 -1.57
N GLY A 156 -22.18 -10.95 -1.78
CA GLY A 156 -22.66 -12.30 -1.43
C GLY A 156 -21.79 -13.37 -2.07
N TYR A 157 -21.54 -13.26 -3.37
CA TYR A 157 -20.74 -14.23 -4.10
C TYR A 157 -19.24 -14.19 -3.74
N TYR A 158 -18.60 -13.00 -3.80
CA TYR A 158 -17.15 -12.90 -3.71
C TYR A 158 -16.63 -12.84 -2.27
N LEU A 159 -17.36 -12.19 -1.36
CA LEU A 159 -16.93 -12.01 0.04
C LEU A 159 -17.54 -13.06 0.96
N LYS A 160 -18.87 -13.25 0.90
CA LYS A 160 -19.57 -14.23 1.75
C LYS A 160 -19.48 -15.67 1.20
N LYS A 161 -18.99 -15.84 -0.06
CA LYS A 161 -18.84 -17.17 -0.71
C LYS A 161 -20.15 -17.94 -0.90
N LEU A 162 -21.26 -17.25 -1.02
CA LEU A 162 -22.56 -17.89 -1.25
C LEU A 162 -22.62 -18.58 -2.62
N GLY A 163 -23.28 -19.73 -2.65
CA GLY A 163 -23.54 -20.49 -3.87
C GLY A 163 -24.60 -19.82 -4.75
N MET A 164 -24.69 -20.23 -6.04
CA MET A 164 -25.66 -19.63 -6.96
C MET A 164 -27.12 -19.90 -6.55
N GLN A 165 -27.41 -21.03 -5.92
CA GLN A 165 -28.76 -21.33 -5.43
C GLN A 165 -29.10 -20.47 -4.21
N GLU A 166 -28.18 -20.32 -3.25
CA GLU A 166 -28.36 -19.46 -2.08
C GLU A 166 -28.59 -18.00 -2.50
N LEU A 167 -27.85 -17.52 -3.50
CA LEU A 167 -28.05 -16.19 -4.07
C LEU A 167 -29.40 -16.07 -4.81
N ALA A 168 -29.86 -17.14 -5.48
CA ALA A 168 -31.17 -17.12 -6.10
C ALA A 168 -32.28 -16.98 -5.06
N ASP A 169 -32.17 -17.71 -3.97
CA ASP A 169 -33.14 -17.69 -2.88
C ASP A 169 -33.11 -16.34 -2.11
N GLU A 170 -31.90 -15.82 -1.80
CA GLU A 170 -31.73 -14.54 -1.08
C GLU A 170 -32.25 -13.34 -1.88
N PHE A 171 -32.01 -13.32 -3.20
CA PHE A 171 -32.38 -12.20 -4.06
C PHE A 171 -33.68 -12.40 -4.85
N GLY A 172 -34.39 -13.50 -4.62
CA GLY A 172 -35.70 -13.78 -5.23
C GLY A 172 -35.58 -14.10 -6.75
N TYR A 173 -34.48 -14.67 -7.21
CA TYR A 173 -34.33 -15.13 -8.59
C TYR A 173 -34.98 -16.51 -8.77
N THR A 174 -35.48 -16.75 -9.95
CA THR A 174 -36.26 -17.98 -10.29
C THR A 174 -35.43 -19.26 -10.13
N ASN A 175 -34.10 -19.20 -10.35
CA ASN A 175 -33.18 -20.33 -10.25
C ASN A 175 -31.71 -19.84 -10.23
N ALA A 176 -30.80 -20.78 -9.99
CA ALA A 176 -29.36 -20.54 -9.95
C ALA A 176 -28.79 -19.96 -11.26
N ASP A 177 -29.35 -20.35 -12.43
CA ASP A 177 -28.88 -19.81 -13.71
C ASP A 177 -29.26 -18.34 -13.88
N ASN A 178 -30.44 -17.94 -13.40
CA ASN A 178 -30.84 -16.54 -13.37
C ASN A 178 -29.95 -15.72 -12.44
N ALA A 179 -29.63 -16.22 -11.25
CA ALA A 179 -28.68 -15.58 -10.35
C ALA A 179 -27.30 -15.41 -10.99
N LYS A 180 -26.80 -16.45 -11.67
CA LYS A 180 -25.53 -16.42 -12.43
C LYS A 180 -25.54 -15.37 -13.54
N ASN A 181 -26.62 -15.28 -14.30
CA ASN A 181 -26.78 -14.28 -15.37
C ASN A 181 -26.81 -12.85 -14.81
N GLN A 182 -27.53 -12.63 -13.70
CA GLN A 182 -27.57 -11.32 -13.05
C GLN A 182 -26.22 -10.94 -12.45
N LYS A 183 -25.54 -11.88 -11.77
CA LYS A 183 -24.16 -11.67 -11.30
C LYS A 183 -23.24 -11.25 -12.44
N TYR A 184 -23.32 -11.90 -13.59
CA TYR A 184 -22.50 -11.54 -14.76
C TYR A 184 -22.80 -10.11 -15.23
N LYS A 185 -24.07 -9.72 -15.35
CA LYS A 185 -24.48 -8.36 -15.73
C LYS A 185 -23.96 -7.33 -14.73
N CYS A 186 -24.08 -7.61 -13.43
CA CYS A 186 -23.56 -6.74 -12.35
C CYS A 186 -22.03 -6.61 -12.41
N LEU A 187 -21.33 -7.72 -12.67
CA LEU A 187 -19.86 -7.71 -12.84
C LEU A 187 -19.43 -6.87 -14.06
N MET A 188 -20.13 -6.98 -15.18
CA MET A 188 -19.84 -6.16 -16.37
C MET A 188 -20.09 -4.68 -16.11
N ARG A 189 -21.14 -4.34 -15.35
CA ARG A 189 -21.42 -2.96 -14.94
C ARG A 189 -20.33 -2.43 -13.98
N LEU A 190 -19.92 -3.22 -13.01
CA LEU A 190 -18.80 -2.88 -12.11
C LEU A 190 -17.52 -2.63 -12.89
N LYS A 191 -17.19 -3.53 -13.82
CA LYS A 191 -16.02 -3.38 -14.69
C LYS A 191 -16.05 -2.06 -15.46
N LYS A 192 -17.19 -1.68 -16.02
CA LYS A 192 -17.34 -0.40 -16.72
C LYS A 192 -17.12 0.80 -15.78
N LEU A 193 -17.70 0.77 -14.58
CA LEU A 193 -17.53 1.84 -13.58
C LEU A 193 -16.09 1.96 -13.09
N PHE A 194 -15.42 0.84 -12.88
CA PHE A 194 -14.01 0.80 -12.47
C PHE A 194 -13.11 1.43 -13.54
N PHE A 195 -13.17 0.97 -14.78
CA PHE A 195 -12.31 1.48 -15.84
C PHE A 195 -12.62 2.92 -16.25
N ALA A 196 -13.87 3.37 -16.11
CA ALA A 196 -14.19 4.77 -16.32
C ALA A 196 -13.50 5.70 -15.33
N GLN A 197 -13.24 5.24 -14.08
CA GLN A 197 -12.51 6.00 -13.07
C GLN A 197 -11.00 5.77 -13.12
N TYR A 198 -10.57 4.58 -13.53
CA TYR A 198 -9.17 4.22 -13.66
C TYR A 198 -8.46 5.01 -14.77
N ASN A 199 -9.10 5.16 -15.93
CA ASN A 199 -8.53 5.85 -17.11
C ASN A 199 -8.57 7.39 -17.03
N ILE A 200 -9.23 7.98 -16.01
CA ILE A 200 -9.23 9.44 -15.80
C ILE A 200 -7.99 9.88 -15.01
N GLY A 201 -7.25 8.92 -14.40
CA GLY A 201 -6.08 9.16 -13.57
C GLY A 201 -4.72 8.99 -14.27
N GLU A 202 -4.72 8.65 -15.56
CA GLU A 202 -3.54 8.67 -16.45
C GLU A 202 -3.57 9.97 -17.28
#